data_92eb8b7634e3a7d8068e5a5b9636eddc
#
_entry.id   92eb8b7634e3a7d8068e5a5b9636eddc
#
_cell.length_a   1.000
_cell.length_b   1.000
_cell.length_c   1.000
_cell.angle_alpha   90.00
_cell.angle_beta   90.00
_cell.angle_gamma   90.00
#
_symmetry.space_group_name_H-M   'P 1'
#
loop_
_entity.id
_entity.type
_entity.pdbx_description
1 polymer ?
#
loop_
_entity_poly.entity_id
_entity_poly.type
_entity_poly.pdbx_seq_one_letter_code
_entity_poly.pdbx_strand_id
1 'polypeptide(L)'
;MNTRLQGYPSPGAGLRLHLNENTGGCSPRVLEAIRGLRETDISTYPSYRSLVVACAALFGVAPDWVLLTNGLDEGILMTAIGHISRQGIRDAEVIVPTPAFDPYPNSAAAAGATIVRVPAEADLSFPTDRVIQALTPRTKIV
;
A
#
# COMPACT_ATOMS: atom_id res chain seq x y z
N MET A 1 -22.28 -11.38 -5.07
CA MET A 1 -21.69 -10.11 -4.60
C MET A 1 -21.17 -9.37 -5.83
N ASN A 2 -21.85 -8.33 -6.25
CA ASN A 2 -21.60 -7.69 -7.56
C ASN A 2 -20.56 -6.57 -7.33
N THR A 3 -19.29 -6.91 -7.33
CA THR A 3 -18.19 -5.93 -7.28
C THR A 3 -18.06 -5.27 -8.65
N ARG A 4 -18.85 -4.25 -8.90
CA ARG A 4 -18.54 -3.33 -9.99
C ARG A 4 -17.21 -2.68 -9.64
N LEU A 5 -16.19 -2.89 -10.47
CA LEU A 5 -15.01 -2.06 -10.49
C LEU A 5 -15.50 -0.63 -10.78
N GLN A 6 -15.71 0.15 -9.74
CA GLN A 6 -15.96 1.58 -9.90
C GLN A 6 -14.65 2.19 -10.38
N GLY A 7 -14.60 2.53 -11.66
CA GLY A 7 -13.53 3.36 -12.18
C GLY A 7 -13.49 4.67 -11.41
N TYR A 8 -12.32 5.23 -11.22
CA TYR A 8 -12.18 6.56 -10.63
C TYR A 8 -13.00 7.57 -11.44
N PRO A 9 -13.79 8.43 -10.78
CA PRO A 9 -14.58 9.43 -11.51
C PRO A 9 -13.65 10.32 -12.33
N SER A 10 -14.11 10.68 -13.54
CA SER A 10 -13.39 11.62 -14.40
C SER A 10 -13.12 12.92 -13.65
N PRO A 11 -11.98 13.61 -13.94
CA PRO A 11 -11.70 14.91 -13.34
C PRO A 11 -12.86 15.87 -13.57
N GLY A 12 -13.61 16.17 -12.52
CA GLY A 12 -14.66 17.20 -12.53
C GLY A 12 -14.11 18.56 -12.10
N ALA A 13 -14.88 19.63 -12.32
CA ALA A 13 -14.59 20.93 -11.73
C ALA A 13 -14.84 20.85 -10.22
N GLY A 14 -13.80 21.04 -9.40
CA GLY A 14 -13.90 21.06 -7.95
C GLY A 14 -12.64 20.58 -7.23
N LEU A 15 -12.60 20.78 -5.92
CA LEU A 15 -11.50 20.35 -5.08
C LEU A 15 -11.58 18.82 -4.85
N ARG A 16 -10.54 18.10 -5.26
CA ARG A 16 -10.44 16.64 -5.15
C ARG A 16 -9.66 16.26 -3.91
N LEU A 17 -10.35 15.82 -2.86
CA LEU A 17 -9.72 15.44 -1.57
C LEU A 17 -9.75 13.94 -1.30
N HIS A 18 -10.32 13.12 -2.19
CA HIS A 18 -10.60 11.71 -1.95
C HIS A 18 -9.56 10.74 -2.52
N LEU A 19 -8.54 11.23 -3.24
CA LEU A 19 -7.54 10.38 -3.90
C LEU A 19 -6.08 10.70 -3.51
N ASN A 20 -5.85 11.57 -2.55
CA ASN A 20 -4.50 12.00 -2.11
C ASN A 20 -3.61 12.46 -3.28
N GLU A 21 -4.19 13.11 -4.30
CA GLU A 21 -3.47 13.61 -5.46
C GLU A 21 -2.68 14.88 -5.12
N ASN A 22 -1.49 15.00 -5.69
CA ASN A 22 -0.76 16.27 -5.67
C ASN A 22 -1.34 17.24 -6.68
N THR A 23 -2.34 18.01 -6.29
CA THR A 23 -3.01 19.00 -7.17
C THR A 23 -2.11 20.17 -7.57
N GLY A 24 -0.97 20.36 -6.89
CA GLY A 24 0.07 21.32 -7.27
C GLY A 24 0.92 20.88 -8.46
N GLY A 25 0.70 19.65 -8.96
CA GLY A 25 1.42 19.10 -10.10
C GLY A 25 2.75 18.43 -9.71
N CYS A 26 3.48 17.96 -10.70
CA CYS A 26 4.79 17.35 -10.52
C CYS A 26 5.92 18.35 -10.81
N SER A 27 7.13 18.01 -10.37
CA SER A 27 8.33 18.80 -10.71
C SER A 27 8.53 18.90 -12.23
N PRO A 28 8.90 20.08 -12.79
CA PRO A 28 9.25 20.21 -14.19
C PRO A 28 10.33 19.21 -14.66
N ARG A 29 11.27 18.87 -13.77
CA ARG A 29 12.32 17.86 -14.05
C ARG A 29 11.75 16.46 -14.31
N VAL A 30 10.63 16.10 -13.65
CA VAL A 30 9.94 14.84 -13.90
C VAL A 30 9.32 14.83 -15.30
N LEU A 31 8.69 15.95 -15.71
CA LEU A 31 8.14 16.08 -17.07
C LEU A 31 9.22 16.01 -18.13
N GLU A 32 10.38 16.65 -17.91
CA GLU A 32 11.52 16.56 -18.82
C GLU A 32 12.04 15.12 -18.95
N ALA A 33 12.18 14.42 -17.82
CA ALA A 33 12.62 13.03 -17.82
C ALA A 33 11.65 12.12 -18.61
N ILE A 34 10.33 12.30 -18.42
CA ILE A 34 9.32 11.55 -19.17
C ILE A 34 9.36 11.87 -20.67
N ARG A 35 9.54 13.14 -21.05
CA ARG A 35 9.67 13.54 -22.47
C ARG A 35 10.95 13.03 -23.13
N GLY A 36 11.98 12.77 -22.33
CA GLY A 36 13.24 12.19 -22.79
C GLY A 36 13.25 10.67 -22.94
N LEU A 37 12.16 9.98 -22.63
CA LEU A 37 12.06 8.53 -22.82
C LEU A 37 12.15 8.16 -24.29
N ARG A 38 12.93 7.12 -24.59
CA ARG A 38 13.07 6.55 -25.92
C ARG A 38 12.16 5.34 -26.07
N GLU A 39 11.92 4.92 -27.30
CA GLU A 39 11.15 3.70 -27.60
C GLU A 39 11.69 2.49 -26.83
N THR A 40 13.01 2.32 -26.76
CA THR A 40 13.67 1.22 -26.03
C THR A 40 13.41 1.25 -24.54
N ASP A 41 13.26 2.43 -23.95
CA ASP A 41 13.02 2.57 -22.51
C ASP A 41 11.58 2.13 -22.14
N ILE A 42 10.68 2.12 -23.13
CA ILE A 42 9.27 1.74 -22.97
C ILE A 42 9.03 0.29 -23.40
N SER A 43 9.73 -0.19 -24.44
CA SER A 43 9.47 -1.50 -25.06
C SER A 43 10.27 -2.65 -24.46
N THR A 44 11.20 -2.38 -23.54
CA THR A 44 12.03 -3.41 -22.89
C THR A 44 11.78 -3.47 -21.38
N TYR A 45 12.05 -4.64 -20.79
CA TYR A 45 11.98 -4.78 -19.34
C TYR A 45 13.03 -3.89 -18.65
N PRO A 46 12.64 -3.05 -17.69
CA PRO A 46 13.59 -2.18 -17.00
C PRO A 46 14.49 -2.96 -16.04
N SER A 47 15.72 -2.47 -15.86
CA SER A 47 16.56 -2.92 -14.76
C SER A 47 16.29 -2.06 -13.52
N TYR A 48 15.74 -2.66 -12.48
CA TYR A 48 15.44 -1.94 -11.23
C TYR A 48 16.64 -1.75 -10.31
N ARG A 49 17.78 -2.39 -10.59
CA ARG A 49 18.95 -2.41 -9.67
C ARG A 49 19.46 -1.01 -9.32
N SER A 50 19.61 -0.13 -10.30
CA SER A 50 20.08 1.25 -10.07
C SER A 50 19.08 2.05 -9.23
N LEU A 51 17.79 1.86 -9.46
CA LEU A 51 16.74 2.52 -8.70
C LEU A 51 16.68 2.01 -7.26
N VAL A 52 16.78 0.71 -7.05
CA VAL A 52 16.86 0.11 -5.69
C VAL A 52 18.02 0.70 -4.91
N VAL A 53 19.22 0.78 -5.53
CA VAL A 53 20.41 1.37 -4.87
C VAL A 53 20.19 2.85 -4.55
N ALA A 54 19.60 3.60 -5.46
CA ALA A 54 19.31 5.03 -5.23
C ALA A 54 18.28 5.24 -4.11
N CYS A 55 17.21 4.44 -4.08
CA CYS A 55 16.23 4.48 -3.01
C CYS A 55 16.83 4.06 -1.67
N ALA A 56 17.62 3.00 -1.63
CA ALA A 56 18.32 2.55 -0.43
C ALA A 56 19.23 3.64 0.16
N ALA A 57 19.99 4.32 -0.71
CA ALA A 57 20.84 5.43 -0.30
C ALA A 57 20.01 6.62 0.24
N LEU A 58 18.88 6.93 -0.40
CA LEU A 58 17.96 7.99 0.04
C LEU A 58 17.37 7.72 1.43
N PHE A 59 17.01 6.47 1.70
CA PHE A 59 16.39 6.06 2.97
C PHE A 59 17.41 5.63 4.04
N GLY A 60 18.69 5.56 3.72
CA GLY A 60 19.74 5.15 4.66
C GLY A 60 19.66 3.68 5.06
N VAL A 61 19.21 2.80 4.16
CA VAL A 61 19.05 1.37 4.38
C VAL A 61 19.89 0.55 3.37
N ALA A 62 20.07 -0.75 3.65
CA ALA A 62 20.70 -1.64 2.67
C ALA A 62 19.78 -1.90 1.47
N PRO A 63 20.31 -2.10 0.24
CA PRO A 63 19.51 -2.37 -0.95
C PRO A 63 18.55 -3.55 -0.81
N ASP A 64 18.93 -4.58 -0.06
CA ASP A 64 18.10 -5.77 0.19
C ASP A 64 16.86 -5.49 1.06
N TRP A 65 16.77 -4.29 1.62
CA TRP A 65 15.62 -3.81 2.41
C TRP A 65 14.64 -2.99 1.59
N VAL A 66 14.90 -2.84 0.29
CA VAL A 66 14.06 -2.06 -0.61
C VAL A 66 13.34 -2.97 -1.59
N LEU A 67 12.04 -2.92 -1.57
CA LEU A 67 11.16 -3.55 -2.56
C LEU A 67 10.44 -2.44 -3.35
N LEU A 68 10.59 -2.45 -4.67
CA LEU A 68 9.84 -1.55 -5.55
C LEU A 68 8.53 -2.20 -5.95
N THR A 69 7.46 -1.43 -5.86
CA THR A 69 6.10 -1.87 -6.17
C THR A 69 5.37 -0.86 -7.05
N ASN A 70 4.30 -1.28 -7.72
CA ASN A 70 3.40 -0.39 -8.46
C ASN A 70 2.48 0.35 -7.49
N GLY A 71 3.06 1.32 -6.77
CA GLY A 71 2.37 2.06 -5.74
C GLY A 71 2.21 1.28 -4.43
N LEU A 72 1.52 1.92 -3.49
CA LEU A 72 1.32 1.38 -2.13
C LEU A 72 0.37 0.17 -2.11
N ASP A 73 -0.61 0.12 -2.99
CA ASP A 73 -1.62 -0.96 -3.00
C ASP A 73 -0.98 -2.32 -3.26
N GLU A 74 -0.04 -2.41 -4.21
CA GLU A 74 0.73 -3.63 -4.44
C GLU A 74 1.63 -3.95 -3.22
N GLY A 75 2.26 -2.95 -2.62
CA GLY A 75 3.08 -3.13 -1.43
C GLY A 75 2.29 -3.70 -0.25
N ILE A 76 1.07 -3.20 -0.03
CA ILE A 76 0.15 -3.73 0.99
C ILE A 76 -0.22 -5.18 0.69
N LEU A 77 -0.60 -5.48 -0.54
CA LEU A 77 -0.95 -6.85 -0.94
C LEU A 77 0.23 -7.81 -0.79
N MET A 78 1.43 -7.43 -1.23
CA MET A 78 2.63 -8.25 -1.08
C MET A 78 3.00 -8.50 0.38
N THR A 79 2.84 -7.49 1.23
CA THR A 79 3.03 -7.62 2.68
C THR A 79 2.04 -8.63 3.27
N ALA A 80 0.76 -8.51 2.91
CA ALA A 80 -0.27 -9.44 3.36
C ALA A 80 0.04 -10.89 2.91
N ILE A 81 0.35 -11.10 1.63
CA ILE A 81 0.70 -12.42 1.10
C ILE A 81 1.95 -12.98 1.81
N GLY A 82 2.98 -12.16 1.98
CA GLY A 82 4.25 -12.58 2.58
C GLY A 82 4.12 -13.04 4.03
N HIS A 83 3.25 -12.42 4.81
CA HIS A 83 3.10 -12.70 6.25
C HIS A 83 1.95 -13.66 6.56
N ILE A 84 0.95 -13.79 5.71
CA ILE A 84 -0.23 -14.60 5.94
C ILE A 84 -0.12 -15.94 5.21
N SER A 85 0.11 -15.91 3.88
CA SER A 85 0.02 -17.12 3.06
C SER A 85 1.25 -18.03 3.17
N ARG A 86 2.45 -17.49 3.44
CA ARG A 86 3.70 -18.28 3.45
C ARG A 86 3.86 -19.21 4.65
N GLN A 87 3.11 -19.01 5.72
CA GLN A 87 3.32 -19.76 6.96
C GLN A 87 2.41 -20.97 7.12
N GLY A 88 1.52 -21.27 6.16
CA GLY A 88 0.57 -22.38 6.27
C GLY A 88 -0.34 -22.25 7.49
N ILE A 89 -0.42 -21.07 8.08
CA ILE A 89 -1.18 -20.81 9.29
C ILE A 89 -2.64 -20.69 8.89
N ARG A 90 -3.43 -21.68 9.28
CA ARG A 90 -4.88 -21.58 9.25
C ARG A 90 -5.30 -20.54 10.29
N ASP A 91 -6.25 -19.68 9.92
CA ASP A 91 -6.86 -18.68 10.81
C ASP A 91 -5.95 -17.51 11.24
N ALA A 92 -5.02 -17.08 10.35
CA ALA A 92 -4.25 -15.85 10.56
C ALA A 92 -5.20 -14.66 10.76
N GLU A 93 -4.89 -13.79 11.71
CA GLU A 93 -5.64 -12.57 12.00
C GLU A 93 -4.83 -11.32 11.63
N VAL A 94 -5.53 -10.33 11.08
CA VAL A 94 -5.00 -8.99 10.85
C VAL A 94 -5.87 -7.99 11.59
N ILE A 95 -5.27 -7.21 12.49
CA ILE A 95 -5.96 -6.15 13.21
C ILE A 95 -5.91 -4.89 12.36
N VAL A 96 -7.08 -4.30 12.12
CA VAL A 96 -7.22 -3.07 11.33
C VAL A 96 -7.93 -2.02 12.18
N PRO A 97 -7.20 -1.00 12.66
CA PRO A 97 -7.83 0.18 13.27
C PRO A 97 -8.72 0.88 12.25
N THR A 98 -9.94 1.25 12.64
CA THR A 98 -10.93 1.85 11.73
C THR A 98 -11.38 3.23 12.21
N PRO A 99 -11.60 4.21 11.29
CA PRO A 99 -11.61 4.07 9.83
C PRO A 99 -10.21 3.81 9.24
N ALA A 100 -10.13 3.02 8.15
CA ALA A 100 -8.89 2.65 7.50
C ALA A 100 -9.01 2.76 5.98
N PHE A 101 -7.87 2.82 5.32
CA PHE A 101 -7.78 2.74 3.87
C PHE A 101 -8.17 1.32 3.42
N ASP A 102 -9.16 1.22 2.52
CA ASP A 102 -9.76 -0.06 2.11
C ASP A 102 -8.77 -1.14 1.63
N PRO A 103 -7.65 -0.83 0.95
CA PRO A 103 -6.64 -1.82 0.58
C PRO A 103 -6.08 -2.64 1.75
N TYR A 104 -6.00 -2.11 2.98
CA TYR A 104 -5.51 -2.89 4.12
C TYR A 104 -6.39 -4.12 4.42
N PRO A 105 -7.67 -3.97 4.77
CA PRO A 105 -8.52 -5.13 5.03
C PRO A 105 -8.75 -5.98 3.79
N ASN A 106 -8.83 -5.38 2.59
CA ASN A 106 -9.09 -6.12 1.36
C ASN A 106 -7.93 -7.03 0.98
N SER A 107 -6.68 -6.54 1.06
CA SER A 107 -5.48 -7.33 0.79
C SER A 107 -5.29 -8.44 1.82
N ALA A 108 -5.54 -8.16 3.10
CA ALA A 108 -5.45 -9.16 4.15
C ALA A 108 -6.50 -10.26 3.96
N ALA A 109 -7.74 -9.92 3.62
CA ALA A 109 -8.79 -10.89 3.30
C ALA A 109 -8.46 -11.71 2.04
N ALA A 110 -7.91 -11.08 1.00
CA ALA A 110 -7.46 -11.77 -0.22
C ALA A 110 -6.33 -12.76 0.06
N ALA A 111 -5.47 -12.46 1.04
CA ALA A 111 -4.42 -13.37 1.51
C ALA A 111 -4.93 -14.48 2.44
N GLY A 112 -6.21 -14.49 2.80
CA GLY A 112 -6.85 -15.52 3.61
C GLY A 112 -6.91 -15.23 5.11
N ALA A 113 -6.66 -13.99 5.56
CA ALA A 113 -6.76 -13.63 6.96
C ALA A 113 -8.20 -13.31 7.41
N THR A 114 -8.44 -13.52 8.71
CA THR A 114 -9.58 -12.96 9.41
C THR A 114 -9.28 -11.51 9.80
N ILE A 115 -10.20 -10.60 9.49
CA ILE A 115 -10.03 -9.18 9.80
C ILE A 115 -10.65 -8.86 11.16
N VAL A 116 -9.83 -8.41 12.08
CA VAL A 116 -10.24 -7.91 13.40
C VAL A 116 -10.28 -6.38 13.35
N ARG A 117 -11.47 -5.80 13.29
CA ARG A 117 -11.63 -4.34 13.26
C ARG A 117 -11.64 -3.75 14.66
N VAL A 118 -10.80 -2.76 14.88
CA VAL A 118 -10.70 -2.02 16.16
C VAL A 118 -11.05 -0.56 15.89
N PRO A 119 -12.20 -0.06 16.35
CA PRO A 119 -12.57 1.33 16.15
C PRO A 119 -11.55 2.30 16.77
N ALA A 120 -11.27 3.41 16.09
CA ALA A 120 -10.50 4.53 16.63
C ALA A 120 -11.15 5.12 17.89
N GLU A 121 -10.41 5.89 18.67
CA GLU A 121 -10.97 6.66 19.78
C GLU A 121 -11.97 7.70 19.28
N ALA A 122 -12.74 8.30 20.18
CA ALA A 122 -13.77 9.27 19.81
C ALA A 122 -13.22 10.53 19.10
N ASP A 123 -11.96 10.87 19.37
CA ASP A 123 -11.21 11.95 18.72
C ASP A 123 -10.45 11.50 17.47
N LEU A 124 -10.68 10.28 16.99
CA LEU A 124 -9.99 9.62 15.88
C LEU A 124 -8.51 9.29 16.13
N SER A 125 -8.03 9.39 17.37
CA SER A 125 -6.70 8.94 17.71
C SER A 125 -6.59 7.40 17.64
N PHE A 126 -5.35 6.91 17.54
CA PHE A 126 -5.08 5.48 17.42
C PHE A 126 -5.47 4.72 18.71
N PRO A 127 -6.26 3.64 18.64
CA PRO A 127 -6.82 2.96 19.77
C PRO A 127 -5.83 1.96 20.38
N THR A 128 -4.71 2.43 20.91
CA THR A 128 -3.57 1.63 21.35
C THR A 128 -3.98 0.51 22.32
N ASP A 129 -4.71 0.82 23.36
CA ASP A 129 -5.09 -0.17 24.39
C ASP A 129 -6.01 -1.25 23.82
N ARG A 130 -6.96 -0.85 22.97
CA ARG A 130 -7.86 -1.80 22.31
C ARG A 130 -7.14 -2.69 21.29
N VAL A 131 -6.15 -2.15 20.57
CA VAL A 131 -5.30 -2.93 19.66
C VAL A 131 -4.50 -3.96 20.47
N ILE A 132 -3.87 -3.54 21.57
CA ILE A 132 -3.12 -4.47 22.46
C ILE A 132 -4.03 -5.57 23.00
N GLN A 133 -5.24 -5.23 23.43
CA GLN A 133 -6.22 -6.21 23.93
C GLN A 133 -6.71 -7.18 22.85
N ALA A 134 -6.74 -6.75 21.58
CA ALA A 134 -7.15 -7.57 20.46
C ALA A 134 -6.07 -8.53 19.94
N LEU A 135 -4.82 -8.40 20.42
CA LEU A 135 -3.72 -9.27 20.00
C LEU A 135 -3.95 -10.70 20.45
N THR A 136 -3.76 -11.63 19.54
CA THR A 136 -3.78 -13.08 19.80
C THR A 136 -2.53 -13.73 19.20
N PRO A 137 -2.22 -14.99 19.55
CA PRO A 137 -1.14 -15.75 18.88
C PRO A 137 -1.34 -15.89 17.36
N ARG A 138 -2.55 -15.68 16.84
CA ARG A 138 -2.88 -15.71 15.42
C ARG A 138 -2.65 -14.37 14.74
N THR A 139 -2.51 -13.27 15.49
CA THR A 139 -2.27 -11.94 14.91
C THR A 139 -0.93 -11.92 14.17
N LYS A 140 -0.94 -11.56 12.90
CA LYS A 140 0.25 -11.50 12.03
C LYS A 140 0.60 -10.08 11.62
N ILE A 141 -0.38 -9.21 11.49
CA ILE A 141 -0.21 -7.80 11.10
C ILE A 141 -1.17 -6.96 11.95
N VAL A 142 -0.71 -5.76 12.26
CA VAL A 142 -1.52 -4.68 12.84
C VAL A 142 -1.40 -3.47 11.95
#